data_9ed8ee3f084983663e5e17ba23cb1e8c
#
_entry.id   9ed8ee3f084983663e5e17ba23cb1e8c
#
_cell.length_a   1.000
_cell.length_b   1.000
_cell.length_c   1.000
_cell.angle_alpha   90.00
_cell.angle_beta   90.00
_cell.angle_gamma   90.00
#
_symmetry.space_group_name_H-M   'P 1'
#
loop_
_entity.id
_entity.type
_entity.pdbx_description
1 polymer ?
#
loop_
_entity_poly.entity_id
_entity_poly.type
_entity_poly.pdbx_seq_one_letter_code
_entity_poly.pdbx_strand_id
1 'polypeptide(L)'
;FLLAFIYTVYIYLRTKFNPKLAPPLPDGLGPKTKSELWIMIFKSFIPPIFLIMCVLGSIFAGIATPTEAAAVGALGSIILAFFNKRLTKAVIKSVTERSALTCAMIFGIFIGATAFSYVFRSLGGDDLIHHFVDSMGLGSWGILFFMMGMVFLLGFFFDWVEITLIVLPLFAPILATLDFGNHLDPTMVIPWVAVLIAVNLQTSFLTPPFGFALFYLKGVAPPSIKIQMIYK
;
A
#
# COMPACT_ATOMS: atom_id res chain seq x y z
N PHE A 1 4.47 6.20 -9.19
CA PHE A 1 4.38 6.32 -10.66
C PHE A 1 5.45 5.52 -11.38
N LEU A 2 6.74 5.63 -11.01
CA LEU A 2 7.83 4.90 -11.67
C LEU A 2 7.62 3.38 -11.64
N LEU A 3 7.27 2.81 -10.48
CA LEU A 3 6.98 1.38 -10.32
C LEU A 3 5.80 0.95 -11.19
N ALA A 4 4.70 1.71 -11.20
CA ALA A 4 3.54 1.42 -12.05
C ALA A 4 3.91 1.43 -13.53
N PHE A 5 4.75 2.36 -13.95
CA PHE A 5 5.27 2.41 -15.31
C PHE A 5 6.13 1.18 -15.65
N ILE A 6 7.05 0.80 -14.75
CA ILE A 6 7.90 -0.38 -14.93
C ILE A 6 7.04 -1.65 -15.05
N TYR A 7 6.03 -1.83 -14.19
CA TYR A 7 5.11 -2.97 -14.29
C TYR A 7 4.34 -2.96 -15.62
N THR A 8 3.85 -1.81 -16.05
CA THR A 8 3.15 -1.70 -17.35
C THR A 8 4.05 -2.10 -18.51
N VAL A 9 5.29 -1.59 -18.54
CA VAL A 9 6.27 -1.94 -19.55
C VAL A 9 6.61 -3.44 -19.48
N TYR A 10 6.82 -4.00 -18.29
CA TYR A 10 7.10 -5.42 -18.11
C TYR A 10 5.96 -6.29 -18.66
N ILE A 11 4.71 -6.01 -18.30
CA ILE A 11 3.53 -6.74 -18.78
C ILE A 11 3.44 -6.63 -20.31
N TYR A 12 3.60 -5.42 -20.85
CA TYR A 12 3.56 -5.20 -22.29
C TYR A 12 4.61 -6.03 -23.04
N LEU A 13 5.87 -6.00 -22.56
CA LEU A 13 6.95 -6.78 -23.17
C LEU A 13 6.69 -8.28 -23.07
N ARG A 14 6.31 -8.77 -21.88
CA ARG A 14 6.01 -10.18 -21.66
C ARG A 14 4.89 -10.69 -22.55
N THR A 15 3.81 -9.94 -22.70
CA THR A 15 2.67 -10.32 -23.55
C THR A 15 3.00 -10.20 -25.04
N LYS A 16 3.85 -9.25 -25.42
CA LYS A 16 4.32 -9.11 -26.80
C LYS A 16 5.22 -10.28 -27.22
N PHE A 17 6.14 -10.71 -26.34
CA PHE A 17 7.04 -11.85 -26.63
C PHE A 17 6.36 -13.21 -26.46
N ASN A 18 5.33 -13.30 -25.64
CA ASN A 18 4.57 -14.53 -25.44
C ASN A 18 3.06 -14.26 -25.43
N PRO A 19 2.43 -14.18 -26.64
CA PRO A 19 0.99 -13.89 -26.75
C PRO A 19 0.07 -14.87 -26.04
N LYS A 20 0.56 -16.07 -25.73
CA LYS A 20 -0.21 -17.10 -24.98
C LYS A 20 -0.51 -16.66 -23.53
N LEU A 21 0.26 -15.72 -22.97
CA LEU A 21 0.03 -15.19 -21.62
C LEU A 21 -1.16 -14.22 -21.55
N ALA A 22 -1.54 -13.63 -22.68
CA ALA A 22 -2.69 -12.73 -22.78
C ALA A 22 -3.56 -13.17 -23.97
N PRO A 23 -4.31 -14.27 -23.83
CA PRO A 23 -5.17 -14.72 -24.90
C PRO A 23 -6.23 -13.65 -25.21
N PRO A 24 -6.62 -13.48 -26.48
CA PRO A 24 -7.66 -12.53 -26.84
C PRO A 24 -8.98 -12.88 -26.13
N LEU A 25 -9.75 -11.83 -25.83
CA LEU A 25 -11.08 -12.03 -25.24
C LEU A 25 -11.92 -12.93 -26.16
N PRO A 26 -12.69 -13.89 -25.59
CA PRO A 26 -13.63 -14.69 -26.38
C PRO A 26 -14.59 -13.79 -27.15
N ASP A 27 -14.91 -14.20 -28.38
CA ASP A 27 -15.84 -13.46 -29.24
C ASP A 27 -17.19 -13.25 -28.53
N GLY A 28 -17.64 -12.01 -28.50
CA GLY A 28 -18.90 -11.61 -27.90
C GLY A 28 -18.83 -11.04 -26.46
N LEU A 29 -17.70 -11.13 -25.77
CA LEU A 29 -17.53 -10.56 -24.42
C LEU A 29 -17.00 -9.12 -24.41
N GLY A 30 -16.54 -8.62 -25.55
CA GLY A 30 -16.02 -7.25 -25.70
C GLY A 30 -17.01 -6.31 -26.39
N PRO A 31 -16.72 -4.99 -26.38
CA PRO A 31 -17.49 -4.01 -27.13
C PRO A 31 -17.43 -4.32 -28.64
N LYS A 32 -18.57 -4.28 -29.30
CA LYS A 32 -18.72 -4.63 -30.74
C LYS A 32 -18.20 -3.52 -31.65
N THR A 33 -18.20 -2.28 -31.19
CA THR A 33 -17.75 -1.13 -31.96
C THR A 33 -16.76 -0.27 -31.19
N LYS A 34 -15.89 0.45 -31.90
CA LYS A 34 -14.96 1.42 -31.31
C LYS A 34 -15.68 2.50 -30.50
N SER A 35 -16.85 2.91 -30.94
CA SER A 35 -17.68 3.89 -30.22
C SER A 35 -18.16 3.36 -28.89
N GLU A 36 -18.61 2.11 -28.84
CA GLU A 36 -19.07 1.44 -27.62
C GLU A 36 -17.90 1.27 -26.63
N LEU A 37 -16.70 0.94 -27.13
CA LEU A 37 -15.48 0.89 -26.33
C LEU A 37 -15.16 2.24 -25.67
N TRP A 38 -15.21 3.33 -26.43
CA TRP A 38 -14.94 4.66 -25.90
C TRP A 38 -15.98 5.09 -24.87
N ILE A 39 -17.27 4.83 -25.13
CA ILE A 39 -18.34 5.12 -24.16
C ILE A 39 -18.12 4.33 -22.86
N MET A 40 -17.74 3.05 -22.95
CA MET A 40 -17.45 2.21 -21.80
C MET A 40 -16.24 2.75 -21.00
N ILE A 41 -15.17 3.14 -21.68
CA ILE A 41 -13.98 3.74 -21.05
C ILE A 41 -14.37 5.04 -20.33
N PHE A 42 -15.03 5.96 -21.02
CA PHE A 42 -15.43 7.24 -20.43
C PHE A 42 -16.36 7.06 -19.23
N LYS A 43 -17.30 6.14 -19.30
CA LYS A 43 -18.31 5.94 -18.28
C LYS A 43 -17.80 5.17 -17.06
N SER A 44 -16.87 4.22 -17.25
CA SER A 44 -16.40 3.32 -16.18
C SER A 44 -15.03 3.69 -15.65
N PHE A 45 -14.16 4.27 -16.47
CA PHE A 45 -12.76 4.53 -16.13
C PHE A 45 -12.48 5.98 -15.71
N ILE A 46 -13.08 6.95 -16.43
CA ILE A 46 -12.82 8.37 -16.16
C ILE A 46 -13.28 8.81 -14.75
N PRO A 47 -14.50 8.45 -14.26
CA PRO A 47 -14.94 8.94 -12.96
C PRO A 47 -14.06 8.48 -11.78
N PRO A 48 -13.64 7.20 -11.66
CA PRO A 48 -12.69 6.79 -10.64
C PRO A 48 -11.34 7.50 -10.75
N ILE A 49 -10.79 7.65 -11.94
CA ILE A 49 -9.51 8.37 -12.14
C ILE A 49 -9.65 9.83 -11.75
N PHE A 50 -10.70 10.49 -12.16
CA PHE A 50 -10.96 11.86 -11.77
C PHE A 50 -11.01 12.01 -10.23
N LEU A 51 -11.69 11.07 -9.56
CA LEU A 51 -11.73 11.05 -8.10
C LEU A 51 -10.33 10.89 -7.46
N ILE A 52 -9.53 9.95 -7.98
CA ILE A 52 -8.15 9.75 -7.53
C ILE A 52 -7.32 11.02 -7.74
N MET A 53 -7.44 11.65 -8.89
CA MET A 53 -6.73 12.90 -9.20
C MET A 53 -7.18 14.06 -8.29
N CYS A 54 -8.46 14.14 -7.96
CA CYS A 54 -8.96 15.15 -7.00
C CYS A 54 -8.39 14.94 -5.61
N VAL A 55 -8.36 13.68 -5.13
CA VAL A 55 -7.87 13.36 -3.78
C VAL A 55 -6.34 13.54 -3.70
N LEU A 56 -5.58 12.85 -4.53
CA LEU A 56 -4.13 12.93 -4.51
C LEU A 56 -3.63 14.30 -4.98
N GLY A 57 -4.26 14.87 -5.98
CA GLY A 57 -3.91 16.20 -6.49
C GLY A 57 -4.09 17.29 -5.44
N SER A 58 -5.14 17.24 -4.62
CA SER A 58 -5.35 18.20 -3.54
C SER A 58 -4.27 18.10 -2.44
N ILE A 59 -3.80 16.87 -2.14
CA ILE A 59 -2.70 16.64 -1.19
C ILE A 59 -1.38 17.18 -1.77
N PHE A 60 -1.04 16.83 -3.01
CA PHE A 60 0.21 17.27 -3.62
C PHE A 60 0.27 18.78 -3.89
N ALA A 61 -0.88 19.40 -4.14
CA ALA A 61 -0.97 20.85 -4.27
C ALA A 61 -0.95 21.59 -2.90
N GLY A 62 -0.92 20.85 -1.78
CA GLY A 62 -0.95 21.44 -0.44
C GLY A 62 -2.27 22.13 -0.08
N ILE A 63 -3.35 21.84 -0.83
CA ILE A 63 -4.68 22.45 -0.61
C ILE A 63 -5.43 21.74 0.51
N ALA A 64 -5.24 20.43 0.65
CA ALA A 64 -5.94 19.61 1.62
C ALA A 64 -4.96 18.68 2.37
N THR A 65 -5.21 18.51 3.66
CA THR A 65 -4.55 17.47 4.44
C THR A 65 -5.02 16.07 3.99
N PRO A 66 -4.28 14.99 4.27
CA PRO A 66 -4.71 13.64 3.95
C PRO A 66 -6.11 13.29 4.48
N THR A 67 -6.47 13.79 5.67
CA THR A 67 -7.78 13.56 6.29
C THR A 67 -8.90 14.29 5.53
N GLU A 68 -8.68 15.54 5.14
CA GLU A 68 -9.64 16.32 4.36
C GLU A 68 -9.81 15.74 2.96
N ALA A 69 -8.71 15.35 2.32
CA ALA A 69 -8.74 14.69 1.01
C ALA A 69 -9.48 13.34 1.06
N ALA A 70 -9.34 12.57 2.15
CA ALA A 70 -10.11 11.35 2.36
C ALA A 70 -11.62 11.63 2.45
N ALA A 71 -12.03 12.72 3.12
CA ALA A 71 -13.43 13.14 3.19
C ALA A 71 -13.97 13.52 1.79
N VAL A 72 -13.18 14.23 0.98
CA VAL A 72 -13.52 14.55 -0.42
C VAL A 72 -13.67 13.25 -1.23
N GLY A 73 -12.76 12.28 -1.05
CA GLY A 73 -12.83 10.97 -1.69
C GLY A 73 -14.09 10.18 -1.30
N ALA A 74 -14.43 10.18 -0.01
CA ALA A 74 -15.65 9.54 0.48
C ALA A 74 -16.91 10.19 -0.12
N LEU A 75 -16.99 11.51 -0.09
CA LEU A 75 -18.10 12.25 -0.71
C LEU A 75 -18.21 11.99 -2.20
N GLY A 76 -17.10 12.04 -2.93
CA GLY A 76 -17.05 11.75 -4.36
C GLY A 76 -17.50 10.33 -4.70
N SER A 77 -17.11 9.34 -3.91
CA SER A 77 -17.56 7.95 -4.11
C SER A 77 -19.06 7.77 -3.84
N ILE A 78 -19.63 8.48 -2.86
CA ILE A 78 -21.08 8.52 -2.61
C ILE A 78 -21.80 9.13 -3.81
N ILE A 79 -21.31 10.27 -4.33
CA ILE A 79 -21.85 10.93 -5.50
C ILE A 79 -21.84 10.00 -6.72
N LEU A 80 -20.72 9.32 -6.98
CA LEU A 80 -20.61 8.34 -8.06
C LEU A 80 -21.60 7.17 -7.90
N ALA A 81 -21.75 6.66 -6.68
CA ALA A 81 -22.71 5.59 -6.37
C ALA A 81 -24.16 6.06 -6.60
N PHE A 82 -24.46 7.31 -6.28
CA PHE A 82 -25.77 7.93 -6.50
C PHE A 82 -26.09 8.03 -8.00
N PHE A 83 -25.18 8.60 -8.79
CA PHE A 83 -25.37 8.72 -10.25
C PHE A 83 -25.47 7.36 -10.94
N ASN A 84 -24.78 6.35 -10.45
CA ASN A 84 -24.87 4.98 -10.95
C ASN A 84 -26.10 4.21 -10.40
N LYS A 85 -26.99 4.87 -9.63
CA LYS A 85 -28.18 4.26 -9.01
C LYS A 85 -27.86 3.04 -8.15
N ARG A 86 -26.68 3.02 -7.53
CA ARG A 86 -26.20 1.94 -6.65
C ARG A 86 -26.27 2.31 -5.16
N LEU A 87 -26.64 3.55 -4.82
CA LEU A 87 -26.74 4.02 -3.45
C LEU A 87 -28.05 3.55 -2.83
N THR A 88 -28.03 2.37 -2.23
CA THR A 88 -29.17 1.77 -1.51
C THR A 88 -28.94 1.77 -0.01
N LYS A 89 -30.00 1.69 0.79
CA LYS A 89 -29.87 1.56 2.26
C LYS A 89 -28.99 0.38 2.67
N ALA A 90 -29.08 -0.75 1.96
CA ALA A 90 -28.25 -1.94 2.21
C ALA A 90 -26.77 -1.65 1.94
N VAL A 91 -26.45 -0.93 0.86
CA VAL A 91 -25.07 -0.54 0.54
C VAL A 91 -24.52 0.42 1.60
N ILE A 92 -25.29 1.45 1.98
CA ILE A 92 -24.87 2.40 3.03
C ILE A 92 -24.58 1.64 4.33
N LYS A 93 -25.51 0.78 4.78
CA LYS A 93 -25.33 -0.02 5.99
C LYS A 93 -24.08 -0.88 5.90
N SER A 94 -23.90 -1.63 4.82
CA SER A 94 -22.74 -2.50 4.63
C SER A 94 -21.41 -1.72 4.61
N VAL A 95 -21.36 -0.56 3.95
CA VAL A 95 -20.17 0.30 3.92
C VAL A 95 -19.86 0.83 5.30
N THR A 96 -20.87 1.34 6.03
CA THR A 96 -20.69 1.86 7.39
C THR A 96 -20.19 0.77 8.36
N GLU A 97 -20.80 -0.41 8.33
CA GLU A 97 -20.38 -1.54 9.17
C GLU A 97 -18.94 -1.97 8.86
N ARG A 98 -18.58 -2.11 7.60
CA ARG A 98 -17.21 -2.48 7.19
C ARG A 98 -16.20 -1.41 7.58
N SER A 99 -16.51 -0.15 7.35
CA SER A 99 -15.65 0.97 7.75
C SER A 99 -15.45 1.01 9.27
N ALA A 100 -16.51 0.82 10.04
CA ALA A 100 -16.43 0.77 11.51
C ALA A 100 -15.55 -0.40 11.99
N LEU A 101 -15.71 -1.59 11.41
CA LEU A 101 -14.89 -2.76 11.74
C LEU A 101 -13.41 -2.53 11.38
N THR A 102 -13.13 -1.94 10.22
CA THR A 102 -11.76 -1.61 9.80
C THR A 102 -11.13 -0.58 10.74
N CYS A 103 -11.87 0.48 11.09
CA CYS A 103 -11.39 1.48 12.04
C CYS A 103 -11.14 0.84 13.43
N ALA A 104 -12.07 0.01 13.92
CA ALA A 104 -11.91 -0.69 15.20
C ALA A 104 -10.67 -1.60 15.21
N MET A 105 -10.39 -2.30 14.10
CA MET A 105 -9.19 -3.11 13.95
C MET A 105 -7.92 -2.25 14.02
N ILE A 106 -7.87 -1.15 13.27
CA ILE A 106 -6.70 -0.25 13.26
C ILE A 106 -6.46 0.35 14.65
N PHE A 107 -7.52 0.81 15.34
CA PHE A 107 -7.39 1.32 16.71
C PHE A 107 -6.97 0.24 17.70
N GLY A 108 -7.46 -1.00 17.55
CA GLY A 108 -7.02 -2.13 18.35
C GLY A 108 -5.53 -2.41 18.21
N ILE A 109 -5.03 -2.43 16.98
CA ILE A 109 -3.59 -2.59 16.69
C ILE A 109 -2.80 -1.43 17.29
N PHE A 110 -3.27 -0.20 17.10
CA PHE A 110 -2.60 1.00 17.61
C PHE A 110 -2.49 1.00 19.15
N ILE A 111 -3.54 0.64 19.86
CA ILE A 111 -3.53 0.52 21.32
C ILE A 111 -2.55 -0.57 21.76
N GLY A 112 -2.60 -1.75 21.11
CA GLY A 112 -1.68 -2.84 21.39
C GLY A 112 -0.22 -2.46 21.14
N ALA A 113 0.06 -1.84 20.00
CA ALA A 113 1.40 -1.37 19.63
C ALA A 113 1.93 -0.30 20.61
N THR A 114 1.08 0.63 21.04
CA THR A 114 1.45 1.67 22.01
C THR A 114 1.75 1.05 23.38
N ALA A 115 0.90 0.14 23.85
CA ALA A 115 1.14 -0.57 25.10
C ALA A 115 2.44 -1.38 25.07
N PHE A 116 2.69 -2.11 23.97
CA PHE A 116 3.93 -2.85 23.76
C PHE A 116 5.13 -1.91 23.77
N SER A 117 5.12 -0.84 22.99
CA SER A 117 6.23 0.11 22.94
C SER A 117 6.52 0.76 24.30
N TYR A 118 5.47 1.09 25.06
CA TYR A 118 5.61 1.65 26.39
C TYR A 118 6.31 0.66 27.35
N VAL A 119 5.82 -0.56 27.39
CA VAL A 119 6.41 -1.61 28.26
C VAL A 119 7.85 -1.93 27.83
N PHE A 120 8.09 -2.07 26.53
CA PHE A 120 9.41 -2.35 25.97
C PHE A 120 10.43 -1.28 26.37
N ARG A 121 10.09 0.00 26.21
CA ARG A 121 10.96 1.11 26.61
C ARG A 121 11.18 1.17 28.12
N SER A 122 10.12 0.96 28.91
CA SER A 122 10.21 0.94 30.37
C SER A 122 11.12 -0.15 30.92
N LEU A 123 11.29 -1.23 30.17
CA LEU A 123 12.19 -2.35 30.50
C LEU A 123 13.62 -2.16 29.94
N GLY A 124 13.95 -1.00 29.40
CA GLY A 124 15.26 -0.73 28.81
C GLY A 124 15.44 -1.31 27.41
N GLY A 125 14.35 -1.52 26.68
CA GLY A 125 14.37 -2.06 25.33
C GLY A 125 15.14 -1.19 24.33
N ASP A 126 15.09 0.12 24.49
CA ASP A 126 15.86 1.06 23.65
C ASP A 126 17.36 0.80 23.80
N ASP A 127 17.85 0.64 25.05
CA ASP A 127 19.26 0.34 25.31
C ASP A 127 19.66 -1.02 24.74
N LEU A 128 18.77 -2.02 24.85
CA LEU A 128 19.00 -3.35 24.27
C LEU A 128 19.18 -3.26 22.75
N ILE A 129 18.35 -2.49 22.06
CA ILE A 129 18.45 -2.34 20.60
C ILE A 129 19.71 -1.56 20.23
N HIS A 130 20.06 -0.50 20.98
CA HIS A 130 21.30 0.24 20.76
C HIS A 130 22.53 -0.67 20.92
N HIS A 131 22.62 -1.43 22.02
CA HIS A 131 23.71 -2.40 22.22
C HIS A 131 23.76 -3.46 21.14
N PHE A 132 22.63 -3.97 20.70
CA PHE A 132 22.57 -4.94 19.61
C PHE A 132 23.12 -4.36 18.30
N VAL A 133 22.67 -3.17 17.92
CA VAL A 133 23.12 -2.48 16.71
C VAL A 133 24.61 -2.15 16.78
N ASP A 134 25.08 -1.64 17.92
CA ASP A 134 26.50 -1.34 18.15
C ASP A 134 27.38 -2.60 18.09
N SER A 135 26.89 -3.72 18.65
CA SER A 135 27.60 -5.01 18.61
C SER A 135 27.77 -5.57 17.19
N MET A 136 26.89 -5.20 16.27
CA MET A 136 27.00 -5.59 14.86
C MET A 136 28.14 -4.86 14.13
N GLY A 137 28.67 -3.76 14.67
CA GLY A 137 29.72 -2.96 14.06
C GLY A 137 29.35 -2.39 12.68
N LEU A 138 28.06 -2.24 12.42
CA LEU A 138 27.54 -1.74 11.16
C LEU A 138 27.52 -0.21 11.18
N GLY A 139 28.08 0.43 10.14
CA GLY A 139 27.88 1.87 9.92
C GLY A 139 26.43 2.19 9.54
N SER A 140 26.09 3.48 9.43
CA SER A 140 24.72 3.96 9.14
C SER A 140 24.06 3.26 7.94
N TRP A 141 24.80 3.02 6.88
CA TRP A 141 24.31 2.28 5.70
C TRP A 141 24.01 0.81 6.02
N GLY A 142 24.85 0.15 6.82
CA GLY A 142 24.62 -1.24 7.21
C GLY A 142 23.37 -1.40 8.08
N ILE A 143 23.15 -0.48 9.02
CA ILE A 143 21.95 -0.44 9.86
C ILE A 143 20.71 -0.22 9.00
N LEU A 144 20.77 0.71 8.05
CA LEU A 144 19.67 0.95 7.12
C LEU A 144 19.31 -0.32 6.33
N PHE A 145 20.30 -0.97 5.72
CA PHE A 145 20.07 -2.19 4.95
C PHE A 145 19.55 -3.34 5.80
N PHE A 146 20.06 -3.50 7.02
CA PHE A 146 19.56 -4.48 7.97
C PHE A 146 18.09 -4.25 8.30
N MET A 147 17.72 -3.01 8.61
CA MET A 147 16.33 -2.64 8.90
C MET A 147 15.43 -2.84 7.67
N MET A 148 15.87 -2.45 6.47
CA MET A 148 15.13 -2.69 5.23
C MET A 148 14.91 -4.18 4.98
N GLY A 149 15.94 -5.00 5.19
CA GLY A 149 15.84 -6.46 5.06
C GLY A 149 14.85 -7.06 6.07
N MET A 150 14.87 -6.57 7.31
CA MET A 150 13.94 -7.03 8.34
C MET A 150 12.49 -6.62 8.01
N VAL A 151 12.24 -5.37 7.62
CA VAL A 151 10.91 -4.90 7.19
C VAL A 151 10.42 -5.69 5.98
N PHE A 152 11.29 -5.99 5.04
CA PHE A 152 10.98 -6.83 3.88
C PHE A 152 10.54 -8.23 4.28
N LEU A 153 11.28 -8.89 5.19
CA LEU A 153 10.94 -10.22 5.68
C LEU A 153 9.64 -10.22 6.49
N LEU A 154 9.45 -9.23 7.37
CA LEU A 154 8.22 -9.09 8.14
C LEU A 154 7.00 -8.85 7.23
N GLY A 155 7.19 -8.14 6.12
CA GLY A 155 6.15 -7.88 5.12
C GLY A 155 5.60 -9.13 4.43
N PHE A 156 6.25 -10.29 4.55
CA PHE A 156 5.68 -11.56 4.10
C PHE A 156 4.59 -12.09 5.03
N PHE A 157 4.57 -11.66 6.29
CA PHE A 157 3.70 -12.20 7.35
C PHE A 157 2.74 -11.17 7.93
N PHE A 158 3.14 -9.91 7.95
CA PHE A 158 2.40 -8.81 8.56
C PHE A 158 1.90 -7.83 7.51
N ASP A 159 0.78 -7.18 7.82
CA ASP A 159 0.28 -6.06 7.02
C ASP A 159 1.16 -4.81 7.24
N TRP A 160 1.15 -3.90 6.26
CA TRP A 160 1.89 -2.65 6.31
C TRP A 160 1.49 -1.77 7.51
N VAL A 161 0.23 -1.84 7.96
CA VAL A 161 -0.27 -1.11 9.13
C VAL A 161 0.45 -1.59 10.40
N GLU A 162 0.53 -2.91 10.59
CA GLU A 162 1.19 -3.53 11.74
C GLU A 162 2.67 -3.20 11.78
N ILE A 163 3.36 -3.33 10.64
CA ILE A 163 4.79 -3.00 10.54
C ILE A 163 5.02 -1.53 10.85
N THR A 164 4.21 -0.64 10.30
CA THR A 164 4.35 0.81 10.51
C THR A 164 4.09 1.20 11.97
N LEU A 165 3.11 0.58 12.63
CA LEU A 165 2.73 0.97 13.99
C LEU A 165 3.58 0.29 15.08
N ILE A 166 4.18 -0.88 14.80
CA ILE A 166 4.96 -1.64 15.76
C ILE A 166 6.45 -1.47 15.50
N VAL A 167 6.91 -1.77 14.29
CA VAL A 167 8.34 -1.84 13.98
C VAL A 167 8.97 -0.46 13.87
N LEU A 168 8.30 0.46 13.18
CA LEU A 168 8.85 1.81 12.99
C LEU A 168 9.15 2.55 14.29
N PRO A 169 8.25 2.61 15.28
CA PRO A 169 8.53 3.28 16.55
C PRO A 169 9.69 2.68 17.34
N LEU A 170 9.99 1.37 17.18
CA LEU A 170 11.14 0.72 17.80
C LEU A 170 12.47 1.18 17.20
N PHE A 171 12.50 1.41 15.89
CA PHE A 171 13.71 1.82 15.18
C PHE A 171 13.85 3.35 15.04
N ALA A 172 12.80 4.11 15.28
CA ALA A 172 12.82 5.56 15.12
C ALA A 172 13.93 6.26 15.93
N PRO A 173 14.23 5.88 17.20
CA PRO A 173 15.33 6.47 17.96
C PRO A 173 16.69 6.21 17.29
N ILE A 174 16.93 5.00 16.78
CA ILE A 174 18.18 4.65 16.10
C ILE A 174 18.28 5.38 14.77
N LEU A 175 17.20 5.45 14.01
CA LEU A 175 17.17 6.17 12.73
C LEU A 175 17.51 7.64 12.88
N ALA A 176 17.11 8.26 13.98
CA ALA A 176 17.41 9.64 14.27
C ALA A 176 18.90 9.90 14.56
N THR A 177 19.67 8.87 14.92
CA THR A 177 21.12 8.97 15.19
C THR A 177 22.00 8.61 13.98
N LEU A 178 21.41 8.12 12.89
CA LEU A 178 22.16 7.75 11.70
C LEU A 178 22.68 8.99 10.98
N ASP A 179 23.97 8.96 10.68
CA ASP A 179 24.65 9.97 9.87
C ASP A 179 25.07 9.37 8.54
N PHE A 180 24.60 9.99 7.45
CA PHE A 180 24.94 9.60 6.08
C PHE A 180 25.95 10.57 5.44
N GLY A 181 26.61 11.43 6.24
CA GLY A 181 27.60 12.41 5.82
C GLY A 181 27.00 13.43 4.84
N ASN A 182 27.76 13.76 3.81
CA ASN A 182 27.34 14.75 2.81
C ASN A 182 26.22 14.30 1.86
N HIS A 183 25.74 13.05 1.99
CA HIS A 183 24.69 12.50 1.11
C HIS A 183 23.29 12.94 1.51
N LEU A 184 23.09 13.26 2.79
CA LEU A 184 21.76 13.56 3.31
C LEU A 184 21.86 14.49 4.52
N ASP A 185 21.08 15.57 4.50
CA ASP A 185 20.92 16.46 5.65
C ASP A 185 20.31 15.67 6.84
N PRO A 186 20.84 15.80 8.07
CA PRO A 186 20.31 15.10 9.24
C PRO A 186 18.81 15.29 9.46
N THR A 187 18.26 16.47 9.11
CA THR A 187 16.82 16.74 9.23
C THR A 187 15.97 15.94 8.25
N MET A 188 16.57 15.46 7.17
CA MET A 188 15.88 14.71 6.11
C MET A 188 16.01 13.19 6.27
N VAL A 189 16.78 12.69 7.23
CA VAL A 189 16.99 11.25 7.44
C VAL A 189 15.68 10.52 7.69
N ILE A 190 14.87 10.99 8.63
CA ILE A 190 13.58 10.34 8.96
C ILE A 190 12.61 10.37 7.78
N PRO A 191 12.34 11.52 7.11
CA PRO A 191 11.50 11.55 5.91
C PRO A 191 12.00 10.63 4.79
N TRP A 192 13.30 10.62 4.56
CA TRP A 192 13.90 9.79 3.52
C TRP A 192 13.75 8.30 3.82
N VAL A 193 14.05 7.87 5.05
CA VAL A 193 13.86 6.47 5.49
C VAL A 193 12.39 6.08 5.43
N ALA A 194 11.46 6.96 5.79
CA ALA A 194 10.03 6.69 5.68
C ALA A 194 9.61 6.39 4.23
N VAL A 195 10.14 7.13 3.26
CA VAL A 195 9.89 6.86 1.82
C VAL A 195 10.49 5.51 1.41
N LEU A 196 11.70 5.17 1.85
CA LEU A 196 12.33 3.88 1.57
C LEU A 196 11.51 2.72 2.14
N ILE A 197 11.01 2.85 3.37
CA ILE A 197 10.12 1.86 4.00
C ILE A 197 8.82 1.72 3.22
N ALA A 198 8.20 2.83 2.81
CA ALA A 198 6.98 2.79 2.02
C ALA A 198 7.16 2.04 0.69
N VAL A 199 8.29 2.25 0.01
CA VAL A 199 8.63 1.51 -1.22
C VAL A 199 8.90 0.04 -0.91
N ASN A 200 9.60 -0.26 0.17
CA ASN A 200 9.89 -1.63 0.61
C ASN A 200 8.60 -2.40 0.95
N LEU A 201 7.70 -1.80 1.71
CA LEU A 201 6.40 -2.39 2.03
C LEU A 201 5.54 -2.64 0.79
N GLN A 202 5.66 -1.82 -0.25
CA GLN A 202 4.98 -2.04 -1.51
C GLN A 202 5.44 -3.34 -2.20
N THR A 203 6.73 -3.68 -2.11
CA THR A 203 7.23 -4.95 -2.66
C THR A 203 6.70 -6.15 -1.89
N SER A 204 6.67 -6.09 -0.56
CA SER A 204 6.09 -7.14 0.30
C SER A 204 4.60 -7.36 0.04
N PHE A 205 3.87 -6.31 -0.27
CA PHE A 205 2.44 -6.38 -0.59
C PHE A 205 2.13 -7.21 -1.85
N LEU A 206 3.09 -7.33 -2.75
CA LEU A 206 2.98 -8.08 -4.01
C LEU A 206 3.63 -9.47 -3.94
N THR A 207 4.36 -9.78 -2.86
CA THR A 207 5.18 -11.00 -2.79
C THR A 207 4.48 -12.09 -1.98
N PRO A 208 4.44 -13.35 -2.49
CA PRO A 208 3.99 -14.51 -1.70
C PRO A 208 4.83 -14.67 -0.41
N PRO A 209 4.30 -15.28 0.67
CA PRO A 209 3.06 -16.05 0.74
C PRO A 209 1.80 -15.24 1.02
N PHE A 210 1.90 -14.05 1.63
CA PHE A 210 0.71 -13.31 2.04
C PHE A 210 0.29 -12.21 1.08
N GLY A 211 1.14 -11.69 0.20
CA GLY A 211 0.84 -10.64 -0.78
C GLY A 211 -0.62 -10.19 -0.86
N PHE A 212 -1.04 -9.21 -0.08
CA PHE A 212 -2.45 -8.81 0.03
C PHE A 212 -3.10 -8.50 -1.32
N ALA A 213 -2.34 -7.91 -2.26
CA ALA A 213 -2.82 -7.67 -3.62
C ALA A 213 -3.20 -8.97 -4.34
N LEU A 214 -2.51 -10.07 -4.06
CA LEU A 214 -2.79 -11.37 -4.63
C LEU A 214 -4.07 -11.99 -4.08
N PHE A 215 -4.37 -11.76 -2.80
CA PHE A 215 -5.65 -12.14 -2.20
C PHE A 215 -6.82 -11.34 -2.77
N TYR A 216 -6.66 -10.03 -2.95
CA TYR A 216 -7.68 -9.21 -3.61
C TYR A 216 -7.92 -9.68 -5.05
N LEU A 217 -6.85 -9.98 -5.79
CA LEU A 217 -6.96 -10.54 -7.14
C LEU A 217 -7.70 -11.89 -7.12
N LYS A 218 -7.39 -12.77 -6.14
CA LYS A 218 -8.11 -14.04 -5.98
C LYS A 218 -9.60 -13.84 -5.67
N GLY A 219 -9.94 -12.81 -4.90
CA GLY A 219 -11.33 -12.47 -4.56
C GLY A 219 -12.20 -12.10 -5.77
N VAL A 220 -11.60 -11.54 -6.83
CA VAL A 220 -12.30 -11.17 -8.08
C VAL A 220 -12.09 -12.17 -9.21
N ALA A 221 -11.13 -13.08 -9.07
CA ALA A 221 -10.83 -14.10 -10.07
C ALA A 221 -11.91 -15.21 -10.08
N PRO A 222 -12.21 -15.82 -11.25
CA PRO A 222 -13.10 -16.97 -11.34
C PRO A 222 -12.70 -18.10 -10.38
N PRO A 223 -13.65 -18.86 -9.81
CA PRO A 223 -13.35 -19.96 -8.89
C PRO A 223 -12.38 -21.02 -9.41
N SER A 224 -12.31 -21.19 -10.73
CA SER A 224 -11.41 -22.12 -11.42
C SER A 224 -9.92 -21.73 -11.29
N ILE A 225 -9.60 -20.46 -11.02
CA ILE A 225 -8.23 -19.99 -10.88
C ILE A 225 -7.78 -20.25 -9.44
N LYS A 226 -6.85 -21.20 -9.29
CA LYS A 226 -6.23 -21.49 -7.98
C LYS A 226 -5.19 -20.40 -7.63
N ILE A 227 -4.98 -20.16 -6.32
CA ILE A 227 -4.04 -19.13 -5.85
C ILE A 227 -2.61 -19.38 -6.35
N GLN A 228 -2.21 -20.63 -6.50
CA GLN A 228 -0.90 -21.01 -7.06
C GLN A 228 -0.71 -20.56 -8.52
N MET A 229 -1.81 -20.36 -9.27
CA MET A 229 -1.75 -19.84 -10.63
C MET A 229 -1.54 -18.32 -10.65
N ILE A 230 -1.96 -17.64 -9.58
CA ILE A 230 -1.77 -16.20 -9.40
C ILE A 230 -0.32 -15.90 -8.98
N TYR A 231 0.32 -16.84 -8.29
CA TYR A 231 1.72 -16.71 -7.83
C TYR A 231 2.76 -16.95 -8.94
N LYS A 232 2.36 -17.46 -10.09
CA LYS A 232 3.23 -17.68 -11.27
C LYS A 232 3.29 -16.44 -12.16
#